data_2e506cdd1a7f778c75fdbead0b6e2084
#
_entry.id   2e506cdd1a7f778c75fdbead0b6e2084
#
_cell.length_a   1.000
_cell.length_b   1.000
_cell.length_c   1.000
_cell.angle_alpha   90.00
_cell.angle_beta   90.00
_cell.angle_gamma   90.00
#
_symmetry.space_group_name_H-M   'P 1'
#
loop_
_entity.id
_entity.type
_entity.pdbx_description
1 polymer ?
#
loop_
_entity_poly.entity_id
_entity_poly.type
_entity_poly.pdbx_seq_one_letter_code
_entity_poly.pdbx_strand_id
1 'polypeptide(L)' 'MYTAQVNAHGNVIVCRGADPRNSYRIVFTGTYAECLRFKALGE' A
#
# COMPACT_ATOMS: atom_id res chain seq x y z
N MET A 1 -7.58 7.02 -6.77
CA MET A 1 -6.79 6.91 -5.54
C MET A 1 -6.28 5.49 -5.34
N TYR A 2 -5.04 5.37 -4.95
CA TYR A 2 -4.44 4.08 -4.62
C TYR A 2 -3.85 4.15 -3.22
N THR A 3 -3.73 2.99 -2.59
CA THR A 3 -3.14 2.90 -1.26
C THR A 3 -2.06 1.81 -1.26
N ALA A 4 -0.99 2.07 -0.51
CA ALA A 4 0.00 1.06 -0.21
C ALA A 4 -0.35 0.48 1.16
N GLN A 5 -0.41 -0.83 1.24
CA GLN A 5 -0.84 -1.52 2.45
C GLN A 5 0.19 -2.58 2.83
N VAL A 6 0.33 -2.79 4.11
CA VAL A 6 1.31 -3.75 4.62
C VAL A 6 0.63 -4.71 5.61
N ASN A 7 1.05 -5.97 5.58
CA ASN A 7 0.55 -6.97 6.52
C ASN A 7 1.56 -7.19 7.65
N ALA A 8 1.23 -8.13 8.55
CA ALA A 8 2.07 -8.42 9.71
C ALA A 8 3.41 -9.03 9.33
N HIS A 9 3.54 -9.56 8.12
CA HIS A 9 4.78 -10.16 7.64
C HIS A 9 5.68 -9.14 6.93
N GLY A 10 5.22 -7.91 6.80
CA GLY A 10 6.00 -6.88 6.13
C GLY A 10 5.83 -6.84 4.63
N ASN A 11 4.88 -7.58 4.08
CA ASN A 11 4.61 -7.55 2.65
C ASN A 11 3.80 -6.31 2.29
N VAL A 12 4.25 -5.59 1.28
CA VAL A 12 3.59 -4.36 0.83
C VAL A 12 2.88 -4.64 -0.48
N ILE A 13 1.61 -4.23 -0.55
CA ILE A 13 0.81 -4.34 -1.77
C ILE A 13 0.26 -2.97 -2.12
N VAL A 14 -0.08 -2.79 -3.41
CA VAL A 14 -0.71 -1.57 -3.89
C VAL A 14 -2.13 -1.92 -4.32
N CYS A 15 -3.09 -1.24 -3.74
CA CYS A 15 -4.50 -1.50 -3.99
C CYS A 15 -5.18 -0.25 -4.51
N ARG A 16 -6.14 -0.45 -5.40
CA ARG A 16 -6.99 0.63 -5.87
C ARG A 16 -8.05 0.91 -4.82
N GLY A 17 -8.26 2.20 -4.54
CA GLY A 17 -9.24 2.61 -3.56
C GLY A 17 -8.63 2.73 -2.17
N ALA A 18 -9.46 3.10 -1.21
CA ALA A 18 -9.01 3.45 0.14
C ALA A 18 -9.40 2.41 1.19
N ASP A 19 -9.89 1.24 0.80
CA ASP A 19 -10.31 0.23 1.75
C ASP A 19 -9.16 -0.72 2.07
N PRO A 20 -8.82 -0.90 3.35
CA PRO A 20 -7.76 -1.84 3.70
C PRO A 20 -8.20 -3.28 3.43
N ARG A 21 -7.26 -4.06 2.93
CA ARG A 21 -7.46 -5.49 2.74
C ARG A 21 -7.46 -6.20 4.08
N ASN A 22 -8.05 -7.38 4.09
CA ASN A 22 -8.07 -8.20 5.30
C ASN A 22 -6.64 -8.47 5.75
N SER A 23 -6.35 -8.19 7.01
CA SER A 23 -5.04 -8.36 7.63
C SER A 23 -3.98 -7.38 7.13
N TYR A 24 -4.38 -6.37 6.39
CA TYR A 24 -3.49 -5.32 5.91
C TYR A 24 -3.90 -3.98 6.52
N ARG A 25 -2.94 -3.07 6.56
CA ARG A 25 -3.22 -1.70 6.99
C ARG A 25 -2.65 -0.74 5.96
N ILE A 26 -3.31 0.40 5.81
CA ILE A 26 -2.88 1.43 4.87
C ILE A 26 -1.72 2.21 5.49
N VAL A 27 -0.63 2.31 4.75
CA VAL A 27 0.55 3.06 5.19
C VAL A 27 0.86 4.25 4.29
N PHE A 28 0.22 4.31 3.12
CA PHE A 28 0.42 5.41 2.19
C PHE A 28 -0.76 5.52 1.25
N THR A 29 -1.13 6.74 0.90
CA THR A 29 -2.23 7.02 -0.03
C THR A 29 -1.75 8.00 -1.09
N GLY A 30 -2.06 7.74 -2.34
CA GLY A 30 -1.67 8.63 -3.41
C GLY A 30 -1.99 8.05 -4.77
N THR A 31 -1.24 8.45 -5.79
CA THR A 31 -1.41 7.91 -7.13
C THR A 31 -0.78 6.52 -7.21
N TYR A 32 -1.13 5.80 -8.28
CA TYR A 32 -0.55 4.49 -8.51
C TYR A 32 0.98 4.56 -8.57
N ALA A 33 1.49 5.54 -9.30
CA ALA A 33 2.95 5.71 -9.43
C ALA A 33 3.60 5.99 -8.08
N GLU A 34 2.95 6.80 -7.25
CA GLU A 34 3.47 7.11 -5.92
C GLU A 34 3.46 5.89 -5.01
N CYS A 35 2.41 5.09 -5.09
CA CYS A 35 2.33 3.87 -4.29
C CYS A 35 3.38 2.85 -4.72
N LEU A 36 3.62 2.72 -6.03
CA LEU A 36 4.67 1.83 -6.52
C LEU A 36 6.04 2.29 -6.05
N ARG A 37 6.26 3.59 -6.03
CA ARG A 37 7.53 4.15 -5.55
C ARG A 37 7.72 3.86 -4.07
N PHE A 38 6.65 4.02 -3.30
CA PHE A 38 6.67 3.71 -1.87
C PHE A 38 7.04 2.25 -1.64
N LYS A 39 6.42 1.36 -2.39
CA LYS A 39 6.69 -0.06 -2.29
C LYS A 39 8.14 -0.38 -2.66
N ALA A 40 8.64 0.26 -3.72
CA ALA A 40 10.00 0.02 -4.20
C ALA A 40 11.05 0.47 -3.19
N LEU A 41 10.72 1.44 -2.34
CA LEU A 41 11.62 1.92 -1.30
C LEU A 41 11.62 1.03 -0.07
N GLY A 42 10.82 -0.02 -0.07
CA GLY A 42 10.82 -0.99 1.01
C GLY A 42 10.02 -0.58 2.24
N GLU A 43 9.11 0.35 2.07
CA GLU A 43 8.29 0.84 3.18
C GLU A 43 6.84 0.49 3.06
#